data_60f2f94f2fcea1cc2f5b36f46cdff709
#
_entry.id   60f2f94f2fcea1cc2f5b36f46cdff709
#
_cell.length_a   1.000
_cell.length_b   1.000
_cell.length_c   1.000
_cell.angle_alpha   90.00
_cell.angle_beta   90.00
_cell.angle_gamma   90.00
#
_symmetry.space_group_name_H-M   'P 1'
#
loop_
_entity.id
_entity.type
_entity.pdbx_description
1 polymer ?
#
loop_
_entity_poly.entity_id
_entity_poly.type
_entity_poly.pdbx_seq_one_letter_code
_entity_poly.pdbx_strand_id
1 'polypeptide(L)'
;MNDFGGKVALVTGTTGIGLASARRLAAGGAAIIACGIDSNANAAMQAELDRAGAKALVVTTDVSVPDQVARAVAAGVARFGGLDVIVNSAAVHPYGTATSTDFETWNRAMTVNVGSIYLTAHFGIPEMIKRGGGAIVNVASVQGHACQQNVAAYATTKGAIHTLTRSLALDYARQGIRVNSVSPGSIRTPILEKAARGDNGTDADVEAAYKRFGEAHPLGRIGEPEEVAELIAFLCSSKAGFCTGADYKIDGGLMAGIGVK
;
A
#
# COMPACT_ATOMS: atom_id res chain seq x y z
N MET A 1 -2.76 21.50 7.40
CA MET A 1 -1.30 21.54 7.13
C MET A 1 -1.10 21.23 5.65
N ASN A 2 -0.41 22.08 4.89
CA ASN A 2 -0.23 21.92 3.44
C ASN A 2 1.15 21.23 3.16
N ASP A 3 1.37 20.07 3.78
CA ASP A 3 2.66 19.36 3.72
C ASP A 3 2.99 18.82 2.32
N PHE A 4 1.99 18.74 1.41
CA PHE A 4 2.11 18.19 0.05
C PHE A 4 1.66 19.17 -1.05
N GLY A 5 1.59 20.46 -0.74
CA GLY A 5 1.23 21.49 -1.72
C GLY A 5 2.14 21.46 -2.95
N GLY A 6 1.55 21.35 -4.16
CA GLY A 6 2.28 21.26 -5.42
C GLY A 6 2.96 19.91 -5.70
N LYS A 7 2.74 18.89 -4.85
CA LYS A 7 3.20 17.51 -5.04
C LYS A 7 2.17 16.69 -5.80
N VAL A 8 2.65 15.69 -6.51
CA VAL A 8 1.84 14.70 -7.25
C VAL A 8 2.12 13.31 -6.68
N ALA A 9 1.09 12.62 -6.23
CA ALA A 9 1.19 11.29 -5.64
C ALA A 9 0.47 10.24 -6.48
N LEU A 10 1.15 9.15 -6.81
CA LEU A 10 0.59 7.92 -7.35
C LEU A 10 0.27 6.98 -6.20
N VAL A 11 -0.97 6.49 -6.13
CA VAL A 11 -1.42 5.51 -5.14
C VAL A 11 -2.01 4.31 -5.85
N THR A 12 -1.53 3.10 -5.55
CA THR A 12 -2.15 1.86 -6.03
C THR A 12 -3.06 1.26 -4.98
N GLY A 13 -4.25 0.78 -5.42
CA GLY A 13 -5.34 0.35 -4.54
C GLY A 13 -6.28 1.50 -4.19
N THR A 14 -7.57 1.32 -4.50
CA THR A 14 -8.61 2.35 -4.36
C THR A 14 -9.57 2.08 -3.19
N THR A 15 -9.18 1.18 -2.29
CA THR A 15 -9.88 0.84 -1.05
C THR A 15 -8.90 0.75 0.13
N GLY A 16 -9.41 0.61 1.34
CA GLY A 16 -8.60 0.37 2.54
C GLY A 16 -7.44 1.38 2.71
N ILE A 17 -6.23 0.86 2.92
CA ILE A 17 -5.03 1.69 3.16
C ILE A 17 -4.72 2.61 1.97
N GLY A 18 -4.93 2.15 0.71
CA GLY A 18 -4.71 2.97 -0.48
C GLY A 18 -5.64 4.18 -0.51
N LEU A 19 -6.94 3.98 -0.29
CA LEU A 19 -7.92 5.07 -0.22
C LEU A 19 -7.60 6.05 0.92
N ALA A 20 -7.33 5.54 2.12
CA ALA A 20 -6.97 6.38 3.27
C ALA A 20 -5.69 7.21 3.01
N SER A 21 -4.69 6.59 2.38
CA SER A 21 -3.45 7.29 1.98
C SER A 21 -3.71 8.40 0.96
N ALA A 22 -4.54 8.13 -0.05
CA ALA A 22 -4.90 9.15 -1.04
C ALA A 22 -5.66 10.33 -0.41
N ARG A 23 -6.64 10.05 0.49
CA ARG A 23 -7.33 11.08 1.27
C ARG A 23 -6.35 11.95 2.07
N ARG A 24 -5.45 11.29 2.79
CA ARG A 24 -4.48 11.97 3.65
C ARG A 24 -3.52 12.87 2.87
N LEU A 25 -3.00 12.37 1.74
CA LEU A 25 -2.10 13.12 0.86
C LEU A 25 -2.85 14.29 0.18
N ALA A 26 -4.08 14.05 -0.29
CA ALA A 26 -4.94 15.08 -0.88
C ALA A 26 -5.27 16.19 0.13
N ALA A 27 -5.62 15.84 1.37
CA ALA A 27 -5.85 16.81 2.45
C ALA A 27 -4.58 17.63 2.77
N GLY A 28 -3.41 17.09 2.48
CA GLY A 28 -2.12 17.81 2.53
C GLY A 28 -1.81 18.65 1.30
N GLY A 29 -2.68 18.69 0.29
CA GLY A 29 -2.54 19.51 -0.93
C GLY A 29 -1.89 18.80 -2.12
N ALA A 30 -1.69 17.47 -2.07
CA ALA A 30 -1.20 16.71 -3.22
C ALA A 30 -2.28 16.56 -4.30
N ALA A 31 -1.86 16.56 -5.56
CA ALA A 31 -2.66 15.99 -6.65
C ALA A 31 -2.51 14.44 -6.63
N ILE A 32 -3.61 13.73 -6.82
CA ILE A 32 -3.66 12.27 -6.68
C ILE A 32 -3.86 11.60 -8.03
N ILE A 33 -2.98 10.66 -8.35
CA ILE A 33 -3.17 9.64 -9.38
C ILE A 33 -3.47 8.35 -8.65
N ALA A 34 -4.65 7.75 -8.84
CA ALA A 34 -4.98 6.49 -8.19
C ALA A 34 -5.23 5.38 -9.21
N CYS A 35 -4.75 4.18 -8.92
CA CYS A 35 -4.84 2.99 -9.76
C CYS A 35 -5.59 1.88 -9.03
N GLY A 36 -6.71 1.41 -9.58
CA GLY A 36 -7.46 0.28 -9.06
C GLY A 36 -8.08 -0.55 -10.16
N ILE A 37 -8.32 -1.83 -9.89
CA ILE A 37 -8.91 -2.75 -10.86
C ILE A 37 -10.45 -2.72 -10.84
N ASP A 38 -11.04 -2.39 -9.68
CA ASP A 38 -12.49 -2.35 -9.49
C ASP A 38 -13.06 -1.00 -9.90
N SER A 39 -13.87 -0.98 -10.96
CA SER A 39 -14.44 0.25 -11.51
C SER A 39 -15.39 0.96 -10.54
N ASN A 40 -16.12 0.22 -9.69
CA ASN A 40 -17.05 0.81 -8.72
C ASN A 40 -16.28 1.49 -7.58
N ALA A 41 -15.26 0.82 -7.03
CA ALA A 41 -14.37 1.41 -6.03
C ALA A 41 -13.63 2.65 -6.60
N ASN A 42 -13.20 2.60 -7.86
CA ASN A 42 -12.57 3.70 -8.55
C ASN A 42 -13.51 4.92 -8.67
N ALA A 43 -14.76 4.68 -9.10
CA ALA A 43 -15.77 5.74 -9.22
C ALA A 43 -16.11 6.35 -7.85
N ALA A 44 -16.25 5.51 -6.81
CA ALA A 44 -16.50 5.97 -5.45
C ALA A 44 -15.35 6.85 -4.91
N MET A 45 -14.10 6.41 -5.12
CA MET A 45 -12.91 7.18 -4.73
C MET A 45 -12.80 8.50 -5.48
N GLN A 46 -13.03 8.51 -6.81
CA GLN A 46 -13.01 9.75 -7.60
C GLN A 46 -14.05 10.74 -7.07
N ALA A 47 -15.30 10.29 -6.92
CA ALA A 47 -16.39 11.14 -6.43
C ALA A 47 -16.14 11.69 -5.01
N GLU A 48 -15.45 10.94 -4.17
CA GLU A 48 -15.09 11.37 -2.82
C GLU A 48 -14.00 12.44 -2.85
N LEU A 49 -12.93 12.23 -3.63
CA LEU A 49 -11.85 13.19 -3.78
C LEU A 49 -12.34 14.49 -4.44
N ASP A 50 -13.26 14.38 -5.42
CA ASP A 50 -13.89 15.55 -6.05
C ASP A 50 -14.71 16.35 -5.05
N ARG A 51 -15.51 15.69 -4.19
CA ARG A 51 -16.29 16.35 -3.12
C ARG A 51 -15.39 17.05 -2.10
N ALA A 52 -14.19 16.51 -1.86
CA ALA A 52 -13.19 17.14 -1.00
C ALA A 52 -12.43 18.30 -1.70
N GLY A 53 -12.72 18.59 -2.97
CA GLY A 53 -12.03 19.62 -3.75
C GLY A 53 -10.59 19.24 -4.14
N ALA A 54 -10.23 17.97 -4.06
CA ALA A 54 -8.91 17.49 -4.39
C ALA A 54 -8.70 17.39 -5.91
N LYS A 55 -7.48 17.65 -6.36
CA LYS A 55 -7.08 17.35 -7.75
C LYS A 55 -6.83 15.85 -7.85
N ALA A 56 -7.69 15.10 -8.52
CA ALA A 56 -7.58 13.66 -8.62
C ALA A 56 -7.80 13.14 -10.05
N LEU A 57 -7.15 12.02 -10.34
CA LEU A 57 -7.33 11.20 -11.54
C LEU A 57 -7.30 9.74 -11.11
N VAL A 58 -8.45 9.09 -11.07
CA VAL A 58 -8.55 7.66 -10.76
C VAL A 58 -8.66 6.88 -12.07
N VAL A 59 -7.73 5.94 -12.29
CA VAL A 59 -7.61 5.18 -13.54
C VAL A 59 -7.85 3.70 -13.27
N THR A 60 -8.74 3.08 -14.03
CA THR A 60 -8.91 1.63 -13.98
C THR A 60 -7.64 0.97 -14.53
N THR A 61 -6.94 0.24 -13.65
CA THR A 61 -5.60 -0.28 -13.93
C THR A 61 -5.42 -1.62 -13.21
N ASP A 62 -5.15 -2.68 -13.94
CA ASP A 62 -4.53 -3.87 -13.37
C ASP A 62 -3.03 -3.58 -13.21
N VAL A 63 -2.60 -3.40 -11.97
CA VAL A 63 -1.21 -3.05 -11.63
C VAL A 63 -0.20 -4.16 -11.94
N SER A 64 -0.66 -5.35 -12.31
CA SER A 64 0.18 -6.45 -12.78
C SER A 64 0.48 -6.40 -14.28
N VAL A 65 -0.14 -5.47 -15.03
CA VAL A 65 -0.01 -5.33 -16.48
C VAL A 65 0.86 -4.11 -16.82
N PRO A 66 2.07 -4.31 -17.38
CA PRO A 66 3.04 -3.22 -17.60
C PRO A 66 2.47 -2.03 -18.38
N ASP A 67 1.79 -2.29 -19.51
CA ASP A 67 1.23 -1.23 -20.35
C ASP A 67 0.14 -0.42 -19.66
N GLN A 68 -0.63 -1.03 -18.74
CA GLN A 68 -1.65 -0.30 -17.99
C GLN A 68 -1.01 0.63 -16.97
N VAL A 69 0.03 0.17 -16.27
CA VAL A 69 0.77 1.00 -15.31
C VAL A 69 1.47 2.15 -16.04
N ALA A 70 2.13 1.87 -17.17
CA ALA A 70 2.78 2.90 -17.99
C ALA A 70 1.78 4.00 -18.41
N ARG A 71 0.59 3.61 -18.91
CA ARG A 71 -0.45 4.57 -19.29
C ARG A 71 -0.98 5.38 -18.12
N ALA A 72 -1.18 4.76 -16.96
CA ALA A 72 -1.66 5.45 -15.77
C ALA A 72 -0.66 6.50 -15.27
N VAL A 73 0.64 6.15 -15.23
CA VAL A 73 1.71 7.10 -14.88
C VAL A 73 1.75 8.25 -15.90
N ALA A 74 1.78 7.93 -17.19
CA ALA A 74 1.85 8.95 -18.25
C ALA A 74 0.65 9.91 -18.24
N ALA A 75 -0.58 9.39 -18.04
CA ALA A 75 -1.79 10.20 -17.95
C ALA A 75 -1.74 11.15 -16.74
N GLY A 76 -1.29 10.65 -15.59
CA GLY A 76 -1.14 11.46 -14.38
C GLY A 76 -0.08 12.54 -14.53
N VAL A 77 1.09 12.20 -15.09
CA VAL A 77 2.18 13.15 -15.37
C VAL A 77 1.74 14.22 -16.34
N ALA A 78 1.03 13.86 -17.42
CA ALA A 78 0.48 14.81 -18.38
C ALA A 78 -0.53 15.78 -17.75
N ARG A 79 -1.36 15.27 -16.81
CA ARG A 79 -2.40 16.08 -16.16
C ARG A 79 -1.86 17.01 -15.07
N PHE A 80 -0.86 16.56 -14.29
CA PHE A 80 -0.42 17.24 -13.08
C PHE A 80 1.02 17.76 -13.14
N GLY A 81 1.76 17.48 -14.23
CA GLY A 81 3.09 18.05 -14.49
C GLY A 81 4.26 17.32 -13.84
N GLY A 82 4.07 16.08 -13.33
CA GLY A 82 5.18 15.28 -12.78
C GLY A 82 4.72 14.24 -11.76
N LEU A 83 5.69 13.66 -11.04
CA LEU A 83 5.46 12.68 -9.98
C LEU A 83 6.47 12.90 -8.85
N ASP A 84 6.01 12.98 -7.61
CA ASP A 84 6.83 13.22 -6.43
C ASP A 84 6.73 12.09 -5.38
N VAL A 85 5.60 11.37 -5.35
CA VAL A 85 5.30 10.35 -4.34
C VAL A 85 4.69 9.12 -5.01
N ILE A 86 5.11 7.93 -4.57
CA ILE A 86 4.47 6.65 -4.92
C ILE A 86 4.09 5.93 -3.63
N VAL A 87 2.82 5.51 -3.52
CA VAL A 87 2.33 4.63 -2.45
C VAL A 87 1.83 3.34 -3.08
N ASN A 88 2.54 2.25 -2.85
CA ASN A 88 2.20 0.93 -3.35
C ASN A 88 1.38 0.17 -2.31
N SER A 89 0.04 0.12 -2.49
CA SER A 89 -0.89 -0.52 -1.55
C SER A 89 -1.76 -1.60 -2.19
N ALA A 90 -1.78 -1.73 -3.52
CA ALA A 90 -2.52 -2.80 -4.19
C ALA A 90 -1.94 -4.17 -3.82
N ALA A 91 -2.81 -5.12 -3.42
CA ALA A 91 -2.40 -6.46 -3.06
C ALA A 91 -3.55 -7.47 -3.22
N VAL A 92 -3.17 -8.73 -3.38
CA VAL A 92 -4.03 -9.90 -3.20
C VAL A 92 -3.52 -10.74 -2.05
N HIS A 93 -4.43 -11.42 -1.34
CA HIS A 93 -4.12 -12.24 -0.18
C HIS A 93 -4.70 -13.66 -0.36
N PRO A 94 -4.04 -14.51 -1.15
CA PRO A 94 -4.47 -15.89 -1.29
C PRO A 94 -4.13 -16.70 -0.03
N TYR A 95 -5.04 -17.60 0.34
CA TYR A 95 -4.82 -18.62 1.35
C TYR A 95 -4.36 -19.92 0.69
N GLY A 96 -3.45 -20.64 1.35
CA GLY A 96 -2.96 -21.95 0.93
C GLY A 96 -1.56 -22.26 1.45
N THR A 97 -1.28 -23.55 1.53
CA THR A 97 0.05 -24.10 1.79
C THR A 97 0.83 -24.25 0.49
N ALA A 98 2.08 -24.66 0.54
CA ALA A 98 2.89 -24.95 -0.65
C ALA A 98 2.31 -26.07 -1.52
N THR A 99 1.52 -26.98 -0.95
CA THR A 99 0.93 -28.12 -1.69
C THR A 99 -0.52 -27.87 -2.10
N SER A 100 -1.22 -26.89 -1.53
CA SER A 100 -2.60 -26.56 -1.86
C SER A 100 -2.74 -25.29 -2.71
N THR A 101 -1.69 -24.48 -2.83
CA THR A 101 -1.66 -23.31 -3.71
C THR A 101 -1.22 -23.75 -5.11
N ASP A 102 -2.06 -23.55 -6.12
CA ASP A 102 -1.67 -23.79 -7.51
C ASP A 102 -0.66 -22.73 -8.00
N PHE A 103 0.02 -23.06 -9.11
CA PHE A 103 1.08 -22.19 -9.62
C PHE A 103 0.54 -20.88 -10.20
N GLU A 104 -0.69 -20.85 -10.68
CA GLU A 104 -1.35 -19.63 -11.18
C GLU A 104 -1.61 -18.65 -10.04
N THR A 105 -2.21 -19.12 -8.95
CA THR A 105 -2.43 -18.35 -7.72
C THR A 105 -1.13 -17.82 -7.12
N TRP A 106 -0.08 -18.66 -7.09
CA TRP A 106 1.26 -18.24 -6.68
C TRP A 106 1.79 -17.10 -7.55
N ASN A 107 1.78 -17.29 -8.87
CA ASN A 107 2.27 -16.28 -9.81
C ASN A 107 1.44 -15.00 -9.74
N ARG A 108 0.11 -15.11 -9.60
CA ARG A 108 -0.75 -13.93 -9.43
C ARG A 108 -0.36 -13.13 -8.18
N ALA A 109 -0.09 -13.80 -7.05
CA ALA A 109 0.37 -13.14 -5.84
C ALA A 109 1.71 -12.40 -6.07
N MET A 110 2.69 -13.06 -6.68
CA MET A 110 4.00 -12.46 -6.97
C MET A 110 3.87 -11.27 -7.92
N THR A 111 3.08 -11.39 -8.99
CA THR A 111 2.94 -10.36 -10.01
C THR A 111 2.19 -9.14 -9.47
N VAL A 112 1.10 -9.36 -8.70
CA VAL A 112 0.33 -8.26 -8.13
C VAL A 112 1.06 -7.59 -6.98
N ASN A 113 1.57 -8.36 -5.99
CA ASN A 113 2.08 -7.77 -4.76
C ASN A 113 3.52 -7.23 -4.90
N VAL A 114 4.34 -7.85 -5.73
CA VAL A 114 5.77 -7.47 -5.90
C VAL A 114 6.00 -6.84 -7.27
N GLY A 115 5.51 -7.49 -8.34
CA GLY A 115 5.66 -7.01 -9.71
C GLY A 115 5.07 -5.62 -9.91
N SER A 116 3.93 -5.30 -9.27
CA SER A 116 3.35 -3.96 -9.34
C SER A 116 4.26 -2.87 -8.77
N ILE A 117 4.98 -3.16 -7.68
CA ILE A 117 5.95 -2.23 -7.09
C ILE A 117 7.11 -1.99 -8.05
N TYR A 118 7.61 -3.05 -8.68
CA TYR A 118 8.61 -2.92 -9.73
C TYR A 118 8.11 -2.04 -10.88
N LEU A 119 6.87 -2.27 -11.36
CA LEU A 119 6.31 -1.52 -12.48
C LEU A 119 6.09 -0.05 -12.15
N THR A 120 5.54 0.27 -10.98
CA THR A 120 5.38 1.68 -10.54
C THR A 120 6.72 2.36 -10.37
N ALA A 121 7.74 1.68 -9.86
CA ALA A 121 9.10 2.19 -9.77
C ALA A 121 9.72 2.38 -11.17
N HIS A 122 9.58 1.38 -12.06
CA HIS A 122 10.15 1.41 -13.41
C HIS A 122 9.64 2.61 -14.23
N PHE A 123 8.33 2.85 -14.21
CA PHE A 123 7.73 3.97 -14.97
C PHE A 123 7.70 5.28 -14.18
N GLY A 124 7.66 5.25 -12.85
CA GLY A 124 7.52 6.44 -12.02
C GLY A 124 8.85 7.10 -11.65
N ILE A 125 9.89 6.32 -11.35
CA ILE A 125 11.20 6.87 -10.92
C ILE A 125 11.80 7.85 -11.93
N PRO A 126 11.77 7.59 -13.26
CA PRO A 126 12.26 8.57 -14.24
C PRO A 126 11.54 9.93 -14.14
N GLU A 127 10.23 9.92 -13.86
CA GLU A 127 9.44 11.15 -13.69
C GLU A 127 9.76 11.84 -12.34
N MET A 128 10.00 11.06 -11.28
CA MET A 128 10.43 11.60 -9.98
C MET A 128 11.81 12.27 -10.08
N ILE A 129 12.75 11.68 -10.82
CA ILE A 129 14.09 12.26 -11.05
C ILE A 129 13.98 13.63 -11.75
N LYS A 130 13.10 13.77 -12.76
CA LYS A 130 12.84 15.06 -13.43
C LYS A 130 12.31 16.13 -12.45
N ARG A 131 11.66 15.70 -11.36
CA ARG A 131 11.15 16.56 -10.29
C ARG A 131 12.16 16.85 -9.18
N GLY A 132 13.38 16.27 -9.28
CA GLY A 132 14.46 16.43 -8.28
C GLY A 132 14.39 15.44 -7.11
N GLY A 133 13.67 14.34 -7.28
CA GLY A 133 13.54 13.28 -6.27
C GLY A 133 12.13 13.13 -5.72
N GLY A 134 12.01 12.46 -4.56
CA GLY A 134 10.70 12.21 -3.95
C GLY A 134 10.70 11.08 -2.91
N ALA A 135 9.55 10.45 -2.70
CA ALA A 135 9.41 9.35 -1.75
C ALA A 135 8.53 8.22 -2.29
N ILE A 136 8.95 6.99 -2.02
CA ILE A 136 8.19 5.77 -2.31
C ILE A 136 7.91 5.06 -0.99
N VAL A 137 6.66 4.69 -0.74
CA VAL A 137 6.26 3.88 0.41
C VAL A 137 5.54 2.63 -0.07
N ASN A 138 6.08 1.47 0.30
CA ASN A 138 5.54 0.16 -0.05
C ASN A 138 4.77 -0.42 1.14
N VAL A 139 3.52 -0.82 0.95
CA VAL A 139 2.72 -1.47 1.99
C VAL A 139 3.06 -2.97 2.02
N ALA A 140 3.94 -3.33 2.95
CA ALA A 140 4.30 -4.71 3.26
C ALA A 140 3.26 -5.36 4.20
N SER A 141 3.70 -6.04 5.25
CA SER A 141 2.91 -6.64 6.32
C SER A 141 3.83 -7.18 7.41
N VAL A 142 3.34 -7.30 8.63
CA VAL A 142 3.99 -8.11 9.67
C VAL A 142 4.24 -9.55 9.21
N GLN A 143 3.45 -10.06 8.27
CA GLN A 143 3.64 -11.39 7.67
C GLN A 143 4.89 -11.49 6.77
N GLY A 144 5.55 -10.40 6.47
CA GLY A 144 6.90 -10.41 5.87
C GLY A 144 8.03 -10.65 6.89
N HIS A 145 7.73 -10.56 8.19
CA HIS A 145 8.67 -10.82 9.30
C HIS A 145 8.37 -12.14 10.02
N ALA A 146 7.09 -12.43 10.27
CA ALA A 146 6.65 -13.68 10.90
C ALA A 146 5.39 -14.19 10.20
N CYS A 147 5.35 -15.47 9.86
CA CYS A 147 4.32 -16.02 8.99
C CYS A 147 3.13 -16.57 9.77
N GLN A 148 1.94 -16.35 9.26
CA GLN A 148 0.75 -17.10 9.62
C GLN A 148 0.72 -18.44 8.86
N GLN A 149 0.03 -19.44 9.38
CA GLN A 149 -0.24 -20.67 8.62
C GLN A 149 -1.17 -20.41 7.42
N ASN A 150 -1.04 -21.23 6.39
CA ASN A 150 -1.87 -21.21 5.17
C ASN A 150 -1.81 -19.90 4.38
N VAL A 151 -0.69 -19.18 4.37
CA VAL A 151 -0.50 -17.95 3.60
C VAL A 151 0.87 -17.91 2.90
N ALA A 152 1.38 -19.06 2.48
CA ALA A 152 2.73 -19.19 1.94
C ALA A 152 3.04 -18.19 0.82
N ALA A 153 2.17 -18.07 -0.18
CA ALA A 153 2.37 -17.13 -1.30
C ALA A 153 2.35 -15.67 -0.81
N TYR A 154 1.36 -15.30 0.01
CA TYR A 154 1.26 -13.93 0.52
C TYR A 154 2.46 -13.53 1.38
N ALA A 155 2.81 -14.33 2.38
CA ALA A 155 3.93 -14.04 3.27
C ALA A 155 5.25 -13.91 2.49
N THR A 156 5.48 -14.78 1.50
CA THR A 156 6.64 -14.69 0.60
C THR A 156 6.68 -13.33 -0.12
N THR A 157 5.54 -12.87 -0.68
CA THR A 157 5.50 -11.56 -1.34
C THR A 157 5.81 -10.42 -0.38
N LYS A 158 5.33 -10.50 0.86
CA LYS A 158 5.55 -9.43 1.85
C LYS A 158 7.00 -9.38 2.34
N GLY A 159 7.68 -10.53 2.48
CA GLY A 159 9.13 -10.58 2.69
C GLY A 159 9.93 -10.04 1.50
N ALA A 160 9.52 -10.36 0.27
CA ALA A 160 10.15 -9.83 -0.94
C ALA A 160 10.05 -8.30 -1.04
N ILE A 161 8.93 -7.69 -0.59
CA ILE A 161 8.76 -6.23 -0.56
C ILE A 161 9.82 -5.56 0.33
N HIS A 162 10.17 -6.13 1.48
CA HIS A 162 11.23 -5.59 2.35
C HIS A 162 12.59 -5.55 1.63
N THR A 163 12.92 -6.59 0.88
CA THR A 163 14.19 -6.64 0.12
C THR A 163 14.16 -5.67 -1.05
N LEU A 164 13.07 -5.63 -1.82
CA LEU A 164 12.91 -4.68 -2.93
C LEU A 164 12.98 -3.22 -2.44
N THR A 165 12.37 -2.93 -1.28
CA THR A 165 12.45 -1.60 -0.65
C THR A 165 13.89 -1.17 -0.37
N ARG A 166 14.71 -2.06 0.19
CA ARG A 166 16.13 -1.77 0.46
C ARG A 166 16.93 -1.58 -0.83
N SER A 167 16.69 -2.42 -1.84
CA SER A 167 17.36 -2.31 -3.14
C SER A 167 17.07 -0.96 -3.79
N LEU A 168 15.78 -0.61 -3.94
CA LEU A 168 15.38 0.68 -4.52
C LEU A 168 15.91 1.88 -3.71
N ALA A 169 15.96 1.78 -2.38
CA ALA A 169 16.51 2.83 -1.54
C ALA A 169 18.00 3.08 -1.82
N LEU A 170 18.79 2.03 -1.97
CA LEU A 170 20.22 2.13 -2.28
C LEU A 170 20.46 2.64 -3.70
N ASP A 171 19.69 2.14 -4.68
CA ASP A 171 19.87 2.48 -6.08
C ASP A 171 19.55 3.96 -6.38
N TYR A 172 18.56 4.53 -5.68
CA TYR A 172 18.01 5.86 -6.04
C TYR A 172 18.23 6.96 -4.97
N ALA A 173 18.93 6.66 -3.87
CA ALA A 173 19.20 7.66 -2.81
C ALA A 173 19.93 8.92 -3.33
N ARG A 174 20.90 8.74 -4.22
CA ARG A 174 21.67 9.85 -4.81
C ARG A 174 20.87 10.71 -5.78
N GLN A 175 19.73 10.20 -6.29
CA GLN A 175 18.76 10.93 -7.08
C GLN A 175 17.70 11.64 -6.21
N GLY A 176 17.90 11.66 -4.88
CA GLY A 176 16.98 12.31 -3.94
C GLY A 176 15.69 11.54 -3.70
N ILE A 177 15.63 10.23 -4.04
CA ILE A 177 14.45 9.38 -3.83
C ILE A 177 14.67 8.54 -2.57
N ARG A 178 13.74 8.66 -1.62
CA ARG A 178 13.68 7.83 -0.42
C ARG A 178 12.67 6.71 -0.64
N VAL A 179 13.01 5.49 -0.23
CA VAL A 179 12.13 4.32 -0.37
C VAL A 179 12.04 3.62 0.97
N ASN A 180 10.84 3.48 1.51
CA ASN A 180 10.58 2.79 2.76
C ASN A 180 9.41 1.83 2.61
N SER A 181 9.24 0.90 3.54
CA SER A 181 8.03 0.10 3.68
C SER A 181 7.36 0.34 5.03
N VAL A 182 6.06 0.08 5.05
CA VAL A 182 5.27 -0.03 6.27
C VAL A 182 4.76 -1.46 6.40
N SER A 183 4.79 -2.02 7.61
CA SER A 183 4.32 -3.37 7.92
C SER A 183 3.16 -3.31 8.89
N PRO A 184 1.91 -3.20 8.39
CA PRO A 184 0.73 -3.21 9.24
C PRO A 184 0.49 -4.58 9.88
N GLY A 185 -0.12 -4.57 11.07
CA GLY A 185 -0.80 -5.71 11.67
C GLY A 185 -2.17 -5.93 11.02
N SER A 186 -3.16 -6.36 11.82
CA SER A 186 -4.55 -6.45 11.36
C SER A 186 -5.16 -5.05 11.24
N ILE A 187 -5.55 -4.66 10.02
CA ILE A 187 -6.15 -3.35 9.72
C ILE A 187 -7.54 -3.57 9.12
N ARG A 188 -8.54 -2.76 9.52
CA ARG A 188 -9.92 -2.80 9.03
C ARG A 188 -9.97 -2.43 7.54
N THR A 189 -9.82 -3.43 6.68
CA THR A 189 -9.78 -3.29 5.23
C THR A 189 -10.63 -4.37 4.56
N PRO A 190 -11.03 -4.22 3.28
CA PRO A 190 -11.74 -5.28 2.56
C PRO A 190 -10.98 -6.62 2.53
N ILE A 191 -9.66 -6.61 2.56
CA ILE A 191 -8.85 -7.84 2.65
C ILE A 191 -9.08 -8.53 4.00
N LEU A 192 -9.04 -7.78 5.11
CA LEU A 192 -9.27 -8.34 6.43
C LEU A 192 -10.73 -8.74 6.63
N GLU A 193 -11.68 -7.96 6.07
CA GLU A 193 -13.11 -8.29 6.10
C GLU A 193 -13.38 -9.61 5.39
N LYS A 194 -12.82 -9.82 4.20
CA LYS A 194 -12.93 -11.10 3.48
C LYS A 194 -12.38 -12.25 4.32
N ALA A 195 -11.25 -12.06 4.99
CA ALA A 195 -10.68 -13.05 5.90
C ALA A 195 -11.57 -13.33 7.12
N ALA A 196 -12.17 -12.29 7.68
CA ALA A 196 -13.06 -12.38 8.84
C ALA A 196 -14.40 -13.05 8.49
N ARG A 197 -14.96 -12.71 7.33
CA ARG A 197 -16.26 -13.23 6.86
C ARG A 197 -16.19 -14.70 6.47
N GLY A 198 -15.06 -15.17 5.94
CA GLY A 198 -14.98 -16.49 5.32
C GLY A 198 -15.96 -16.58 4.14
N ASP A 199 -16.42 -17.80 3.82
CA ASP A 199 -17.30 -18.03 2.65
C ASP A 199 -18.76 -17.66 2.89
N ASN A 200 -19.26 -17.71 4.14
CA ASN A 200 -20.69 -17.56 4.45
C ASN A 200 -20.97 -16.75 5.75
N GLY A 201 -20.01 -15.97 6.25
CA GLY A 201 -20.17 -15.24 7.50
C GLY A 201 -21.09 -14.02 7.40
N THR A 202 -21.78 -13.70 8.50
CA THR A 202 -22.59 -12.47 8.66
C THR A 202 -21.73 -11.29 9.10
N ASP A 203 -22.29 -10.08 9.12
CA ASP A 203 -21.60 -8.90 9.64
C ASP A 203 -21.28 -9.03 11.16
N ALA A 204 -22.15 -9.71 11.92
CA ALA A 204 -21.89 -10.02 13.33
C ALA A 204 -20.68 -10.95 13.49
N ASP A 205 -20.49 -11.92 12.58
CA ASP A 205 -19.32 -12.80 12.57
C ASP A 205 -18.05 -12.03 12.23
N VAL A 206 -18.12 -11.04 11.34
CA VAL A 206 -17.00 -10.15 11.00
C VAL A 206 -16.55 -9.34 12.21
N GLU A 207 -17.47 -8.71 12.94
CA GLU A 207 -17.11 -7.93 14.15
C GLU A 207 -16.55 -8.83 15.26
N ALA A 208 -17.12 -10.03 15.45
CA ALA A 208 -16.56 -11.02 16.37
C ALA A 208 -15.14 -11.46 15.96
N ALA A 209 -14.88 -11.64 14.66
CA ALA A 209 -13.54 -11.93 14.14
C ALA A 209 -12.58 -10.77 14.34
N TYR A 210 -13.00 -9.53 14.11
CA TYR A 210 -12.18 -8.33 14.35
C TYR A 210 -11.78 -8.22 15.83
N LYS A 211 -12.70 -8.54 16.76
CA LYS A 211 -12.39 -8.60 18.17
C LYS A 211 -11.30 -9.64 18.46
N ARG A 212 -11.45 -10.88 17.95
CA ARG A 212 -10.43 -11.94 18.11
C ARG A 212 -9.09 -11.54 17.50
N PHE A 213 -9.08 -10.91 16.30
CA PHE A 213 -7.84 -10.42 15.72
C PHE A 213 -7.21 -9.32 16.57
N GLY A 214 -8.04 -8.45 17.18
CA GLY A 214 -7.59 -7.41 18.09
C GLY A 214 -6.91 -7.94 19.34
N GLU A 215 -7.37 -9.06 19.88
CA GLU A 215 -6.80 -9.71 21.09
C GLU A 215 -5.34 -10.15 20.89
N ALA A 216 -4.93 -10.40 19.65
CA ALA A 216 -3.53 -10.72 19.33
C ALA A 216 -2.61 -9.49 19.39
N HIS A 217 -3.15 -8.28 19.36
CA HIS A 217 -2.39 -7.04 19.42
C HIS A 217 -2.37 -6.53 20.86
N PRO A 218 -1.19 -6.18 21.44
CA PRO A 218 -1.10 -5.59 22.78
C PRO A 218 -2.00 -4.38 23.03
N LEU A 219 -2.33 -3.59 21.99
CA LEU A 219 -3.29 -2.49 22.07
C LEU A 219 -4.77 -2.96 22.19
N GLY A 220 -5.04 -4.27 22.10
CA GLY A 220 -6.37 -4.87 22.29
C GLY A 220 -7.37 -4.62 21.16
N ARG A 221 -6.92 -4.15 20.00
CA ARG A 221 -7.78 -3.86 18.85
C ARG A 221 -7.03 -4.04 17.53
N ILE A 222 -7.78 -4.18 16.44
CA ILE A 222 -7.23 -3.98 15.10
C ILE A 222 -6.99 -2.47 14.84
N GLY A 223 -6.14 -2.15 13.88
CA GLY A 223 -5.89 -0.77 13.44
C GLY A 223 -6.89 -0.32 12.38
N GLU A 224 -6.94 1.00 12.16
CA GLU A 224 -7.73 1.62 11.10
C GLU A 224 -6.83 2.04 9.94
N PRO A 225 -7.34 2.04 8.69
CA PRO A 225 -6.56 2.46 7.51
C PRO A 225 -5.96 3.87 7.65
N GLU A 226 -6.65 4.76 8.34
CA GLU A 226 -6.23 6.14 8.59
C GLU A 226 -4.97 6.21 9.45
N GLU A 227 -4.81 5.31 10.42
CA GLU A 227 -3.61 5.24 11.26
C GLU A 227 -2.38 4.86 10.41
N VAL A 228 -2.55 3.93 9.46
CA VAL A 228 -1.49 3.55 8.52
C VAL A 228 -1.20 4.71 7.56
N ALA A 229 -2.22 5.41 7.09
CA ALA A 229 -2.08 6.55 6.18
C ALA A 229 -1.30 7.72 6.80
N GLU A 230 -1.42 7.97 8.10
CA GLU A 230 -0.62 9.00 8.79
C GLU A 230 0.89 8.63 8.77
N LEU A 231 1.25 7.39 9.04
CA LEU A 231 2.65 6.94 8.94
C LEU A 231 3.17 7.02 7.51
N ILE A 232 2.36 6.61 6.52
CA ILE A 232 2.69 6.74 5.10
C ILE A 232 2.92 8.21 4.75
N ALA A 233 2.03 9.11 5.16
CA ALA A 233 2.17 10.54 4.91
C ALA A 233 3.43 11.12 5.56
N PHE A 234 3.76 10.73 6.80
CA PHE A 234 5.01 11.11 7.44
C PHE A 234 6.23 10.68 6.59
N LEU A 235 6.28 9.42 6.16
CA LEU A 235 7.37 8.87 5.36
C LEU A 235 7.47 9.53 3.97
N CYS A 236 6.36 9.98 3.39
CA CYS A 236 6.33 10.73 2.14
C CYS A 236 6.76 12.19 2.30
N SER A 237 6.67 12.75 3.50
CA SER A 237 6.94 14.17 3.75
C SER A 237 8.44 14.48 3.89
N SER A 238 8.79 15.78 3.85
CA SER A 238 10.15 16.26 4.13
C SER A 238 10.62 16.00 5.56
N LYS A 239 9.68 15.75 6.50
CA LYS A 239 9.99 15.43 7.90
C LYS A 239 10.71 14.09 8.06
N ALA A 240 10.55 13.17 7.10
CA ALA A 240 11.26 11.90 7.04
C ALA A 240 12.53 11.95 6.16
N GLY A 241 13.19 13.11 6.06
CA GLY A 241 14.31 13.36 5.15
C GLY A 241 15.51 12.43 5.34
N PHE A 242 15.67 11.80 6.51
CA PHE A 242 16.75 10.84 6.79
C PHE A 242 16.26 9.38 6.90
N CYS A 243 15.02 9.12 6.50
CA CYS A 243 14.40 7.80 6.51
C CYS A 243 14.42 7.19 5.10
N THR A 244 15.28 6.19 4.85
CA THR A 244 15.28 5.41 3.60
C THR A 244 15.77 3.98 3.85
N GLY A 245 15.27 3.01 3.11
CA GLY A 245 15.62 1.58 3.21
C GLY A 245 15.07 0.87 4.44
N ALA A 246 14.22 1.51 5.23
CA ALA A 246 13.68 0.96 6.46
C ALA A 246 12.27 0.38 6.27
N ASP A 247 11.92 -0.57 7.14
CA ASP A 247 10.57 -1.05 7.33
C ASP A 247 10.02 -0.57 8.68
N TYR A 248 8.83 0.00 8.66
CA TYR A 248 8.17 0.57 9.84
C TYR A 248 6.94 -0.25 10.21
N LYS A 249 7.00 -0.97 11.33
CA LYS A 249 5.84 -1.71 11.84
C LYS A 249 4.80 -0.74 12.39
N ILE A 250 3.54 -1.01 12.04
CA ILE A 250 2.36 -0.34 12.57
C ILE A 250 1.32 -1.43 12.88
N ASP A 251 1.51 -2.10 14.00
CA ASP A 251 0.93 -3.40 14.29
C ASP A 251 0.34 -3.52 15.70
N GLY A 252 0.13 -2.40 16.39
CA GLY A 252 -0.40 -2.40 17.74
C GLY A 252 0.42 -3.24 18.74
N GLY A 253 1.71 -3.42 18.44
CA GLY A 253 2.64 -4.19 19.28
C GLY A 253 2.66 -5.71 19.00
N LEU A 254 1.94 -6.19 17.97
CA LEU A 254 1.84 -7.63 17.64
C LEU A 254 3.22 -8.30 17.55
N MET A 255 4.19 -7.63 16.96
CA MET A 255 5.56 -8.14 16.75
C MET A 255 6.57 -7.71 17.83
N ALA A 256 6.13 -7.03 18.88
CA ALA A 256 7.04 -6.54 19.93
C ALA A 256 7.33 -7.59 21.01
N GLY A 257 6.49 -8.62 21.16
CA GLY A 257 6.61 -9.65 22.19
C GLY A 257 6.94 -11.03 21.61
N ILE A 258 7.44 -11.89 22.47
CA ILE A 258 7.73 -13.31 22.14
C ILE A 258 6.54 -14.24 22.42
N GLY A 259 5.35 -13.70 22.76
CA GLY A 259 4.12 -14.47 22.98
C GLY A 259 4.08 -15.31 24.27
N VAL A 260 5.07 -15.19 25.14
CA VAL A 260 5.07 -15.84 26.46
C VAL A 260 4.43 -14.91 27.48
N LYS A 261 3.36 -15.41 28.14
CA LYS A 261 2.70 -14.74 29.28
C LYS A 261 3.09 -15.41 30.58
#